data_25539888fe0b2dd69064da7411e0f49f
#
_entry.id   25539888fe0b2dd69064da7411e0f49f
#
_cell.length_a   1.000
_cell.length_b   1.000
_cell.length_c   1.000
_cell.angle_alpha   90.00
_cell.angle_beta   90.00
_cell.angle_gamma   90.00
#
_symmetry.space_group_name_H-M   'P 1'
#
loop_
_entity.id
_entity.type
_entity.pdbx_description
1 polymer ?
#
loop_
_entity_poly.entity_id
_entity_poly.type
_entity_poly.pdbx_seq_one_letter_code
_entity_poly.pdbx_strand_id
1 'polypeptide(L)'
;MFMRYGNLRKLFLLIKTICSTVLSVRGLLMEKFEEMVVNFGKLSPEERMQGMKKATEECICPDCPTYNDCARKAGEGLFCAHGSSFICITKENTCICMQCPVWKEYGQTNEYFCSKGSEAAQRWVEGVRAK
;
A
#
# COMPACT_ATOMS: atom_id res chain seq x y z
N MET A 1 3.43 -51.55 28.07
CA MET A 1 2.59 -50.46 27.55
C MET A 1 3.10 -50.04 26.18
N PHE A 2 2.54 -50.60 25.13
CA PHE A 2 2.92 -50.22 23.76
C PHE A 2 1.95 -49.13 23.28
N MET A 3 2.43 -47.89 23.16
CA MET A 3 1.70 -46.82 22.45
C MET A 3 1.63 -47.20 20.96
N ARG A 4 0.41 -47.36 20.46
CA ARG A 4 0.15 -47.63 19.03
C ARG A 4 0.59 -46.45 18.19
N TYR A 5 1.64 -46.61 17.40
CA TYR A 5 2.15 -45.67 16.42
C TYR A 5 1.19 -45.38 15.23
N GLY A 6 -0.07 -45.71 15.36
CA GLY A 6 -1.08 -45.49 14.31
C GLY A 6 -1.54 -44.05 14.12
N ASN A 7 -1.24 -43.14 15.06
CA ASN A 7 -1.75 -41.76 15.01
C ASN A 7 -0.80 -40.74 14.40
N LEU A 8 0.49 -41.06 14.24
CA LEU A 8 1.46 -40.10 13.71
C LEU A 8 1.18 -39.73 12.24
N ARG A 9 0.74 -40.67 11.41
CA ARG A 9 0.39 -40.43 10.00
C ARG A 9 -0.84 -39.52 9.85
N LYS A 10 -1.85 -39.72 10.71
CA LYS A 10 -3.05 -38.86 10.73
C LYS A 10 -2.72 -37.45 11.22
N LEU A 11 -1.86 -37.36 12.23
CA LEU A 11 -1.38 -36.05 12.73
C LEU A 11 -0.57 -35.29 11.68
N PHE A 12 0.29 -35.98 10.91
CA PHE A 12 1.08 -35.39 9.83
C PHE A 12 0.20 -34.92 8.66
N LEU A 13 -0.86 -35.65 8.32
CA LEU A 13 -1.84 -35.23 7.33
C LEU A 13 -2.65 -34.02 7.79
N LEU A 14 -3.06 -33.98 9.05
CA LEU A 14 -3.75 -32.83 9.65
C LEU A 14 -2.88 -31.59 9.67
N ILE A 15 -1.60 -31.71 10.01
CA ILE A 15 -0.64 -30.59 10.00
C ILE A 15 -0.43 -30.06 8.58
N LYS A 16 -0.32 -30.94 7.57
CA LYS A 16 -0.23 -30.54 6.16
C LYS A 16 -1.49 -29.81 5.68
N THR A 17 -2.66 -30.28 6.07
CA THR A 17 -3.96 -29.66 5.72
C THR A 17 -4.10 -28.30 6.39
N ILE A 18 -3.76 -28.17 7.67
CA ILE A 18 -3.79 -26.91 8.42
C ILE A 18 -2.76 -25.92 7.84
N CYS A 19 -1.55 -26.37 7.51
CA CYS A 19 -0.53 -25.53 6.92
C CYS A 19 -0.93 -25.02 5.53
N SER A 20 -1.58 -25.86 4.71
CA SER A 20 -2.12 -25.46 3.41
C SER A 20 -3.27 -24.47 3.53
N THR A 21 -4.15 -24.66 4.53
CA THR A 21 -5.28 -23.74 4.79
C THR A 21 -4.79 -22.40 5.34
N VAL A 22 -3.78 -22.38 6.20
CA VAL A 22 -3.18 -21.15 6.73
C VAL A 22 -2.47 -20.35 5.64
N LEU A 23 -1.81 -21.01 4.69
CA LEU A 23 -1.21 -20.36 3.50
C LEU A 23 -2.28 -19.78 2.58
N SER A 24 -3.42 -20.48 2.41
CA SER A 24 -4.56 -20.00 1.62
C SER A 24 -5.26 -18.81 2.28
N VAL A 25 -5.38 -18.81 3.61
CA VAL A 25 -5.98 -17.70 4.38
C VAL A 25 -5.06 -16.46 4.39
N ARG A 26 -3.74 -16.64 4.37
CA ARG A 26 -2.82 -15.50 4.20
C ARG A 26 -2.99 -14.80 2.85
N GLY A 27 -3.27 -15.52 1.78
CA GLY A 27 -3.60 -14.94 0.48
C GLY A 27 -4.96 -14.22 0.47
N LEU A 28 -5.92 -14.66 1.30
CA LEU A 28 -7.25 -14.04 1.45
C LEU A 28 -7.25 -12.79 2.35
N LEU A 29 -6.21 -12.60 3.17
CA LEU A 29 -6.05 -11.47 4.11
C LEU A 29 -5.05 -10.42 3.60
N MET A 30 -4.59 -10.55 2.36
CA MET A 30 -3.76 -9.52 1.75
C MET A 30 -4.62 -8.28 1.51
N GLU A 31 -4.25 -7.16 2.11
CA GLU A 31 -4.96 -5.91 1.91
C GLU A 31 -4.84 -5.43 0.45
N LYS A 32 -5.86 -4.74 -0.02
CA LYS A 32 -5.95 -4.26 -1.41
C LYS A 32 -4.71 -3.51 -1.88
N PHE A 33 -4.11 -2.70 -1.00
CA PHE A 33 -2.89 -1.97 -1.31
C PHE A 33 -1.69 -2.90 -1.55
N GLU A 34 -1.52 -3.91 -0.70
CA GLU A 34 -0.43 -4.90 -0.83
C GLU A 34 -0.58 -5.72 -2.11
N GLU A 35 -1.80 -6.13 -2.42
CA GLU A 35 -2.11 -6.82 -3.67
C GLU A 35 -1.77 -5.96 -4.88
N MET A 36 -2.13 -4.68 -4.85
CA MET A 36 -1.79 -3.71 -5.89
C MET A 36 -0.28 -3.58 -6.08
N VAL A 37 0.48 -3.46 -5.00
CA VAL A 37 1.96 -3.37 -5.05
C VAL A 37 2.58 -4.60 -5.68
N VAL A 38 2.12 -5.79 -5.28
CA VAL A 38 2.60 -7.06 -5.86
C VAL A 38 2.27 -7.13 -7.35
N ASN A 39 1.07 -6.77 -7.75
CA ASN A 39 0.65 -6.80 -9.15
C ASN A 39 1.40 -5.76 -9.99
N PHE A 40 1.60 -4.56 -9.45
CA PHE A 40 2.39 -3.51 -10.09
C PHE A 40 3.85 -3.95 -10.34
N GLY A 41 4.42 -4.70 -9.40
CA GLY A 41 5.76 -5.28 -9.54
C GLY A 41 5.90 -6.27 -10.69
N LYS A 42 4.81 -6.90 -11.13
CA LYS A 42 4.78 -7.87 -12.24
C LYS A 42 4.61 -7.23 -13.62
N LEU A 43 4.22 -5.96 -13.67
CA LEU A 43 3.99 -5.24 -14.91
C LEU A 43 5.32 -4.93 -15.64
N SER A 44 5.25 -4.80 -16.96
CA SER A 44 6.36 -4.29 -17.77
C SER A 44 6.65 -2.81 -17.42
N PRO A 45 7.85 -2.29 -17.76
CA PRO A 45 8.16 -0.87 -17.56
C PRO A 45 7.15 0.07 -18.23
N GLU A 46 6.68 -0.30 -19.44
CA GLU A 46 5.68 0.48 -20.20
C GLU A 46 4.33 0.51 -19.50
N GLU A 47 3.86 -0.63 -19.03
CA GLU A 47 2.59 -0.74 -18.29
C GLU A 47 2.65 0.03 -16.97
N ARG A 48 3.78 -0.01 -16.25
CA ARG A 48 3.99 0.79 -15.03
C ARG A 48 3.91 2.28 -15.32
N MET A 49 4.54 2.72 -16.41
CA MET A 49 4.53 4.12 -16.82
C MET A 49 3.13 4.59 -17.18
N GLN A 50 2.36 3.77 -17.90
CA GLN A 50 0.95 4.06 -18.21
C GLN A 50 0.08 4.12 -16.96
N GLY A 51 0.25 3.19 -16.02
CA GLY A 51 -0.45 3.19 -14.74
C GLY A 51 -0.14 4.43 -13.90
N MET A 52 1.12 4.85 -13.83
CA MET A 52 1.54 6.07 -13.14
C MET A 52 0.99 7.32 -13.80
N LYS A 53 0.97 7.37 -15.13
CA LYS A 53 0.37 8.49 -15.88
C LYS A 53 -1.12 8.62 -15.58
N LYS A 54 -1.87 7.51 -15.65
CA LYS A 54 -3.30 7.47 -15.30
C LYS A 54 -3.52 7.97 -13.86
N ALA A 55 -2.77 7.45 -12.90
CA ALA A 55 -2.87 7.88 -11.50
C ALA A 55 -2.57 9.38 -11.33
N THR A 56 -1.62 9.92 -12.07
CA THR A 56 -1.30 11.36 -12.06
C THR A 56 -2.45 12.20 -12.61
N GLU A 57 -3.12 11.75 -13.66
CA GLU A 57 -4.28 12.42 -14.25
C GLU A 57 -5.50 12.41 -13.31
N GLU A 58 -5.68 11.35 -12.53
CA GLU A 58 -6.78 11.21 -11.56
C GLU A 58 -6.45 11.85 -10.19
N CYS A 59 -5.21 12.24 -9.96
CA CYS A 59 -4.73 12.81 -8.70
C CYS A 59 -5.37 14.17 -8.43
N ILE A 60 -5.91 14.36 -7.22
CA ILE A 60 -6.50 15.63 -6.77
C ILE A 60 -5.57 16.47 -5.89
N CYS A 61 -4.29 16.11 -5.76
CA CYS A 61 -3.32 16.91 -5.00
C CYS A 61 -3.32 18.39 -5.38
N PRO A 62 -3.41 18.78 -6.67
CA PRO A 62 -3.48 20.19 -7.06
C PRO A 62 -4.67 20.97 -6.50
N ASP A 63 -5.75 20.29 -6.13
CA ASP A 63 -6.97 20.89 -5.55
C ASP A 63 -6.95 20.88 -4.00
N CYS A 64 -5.93 20.26 -3.40
CA CYS A 64 -5.81 20.15 -1.94
C CYS A 64 -5.43 21.49 -1.30
N PRO A 65 -6.06 21.89 -0.17
CA PRO A 65 -5.69 23.12 0.55
C PRO A 65 -4.23 23.17 1.05
N THR A 66 -3.61 22.02 1.25
CA THR A 66 -2.19 21.89 1.65
C THR A 66 -1.23 22.13 0.46
N TYR A 67 -1.70 21.91 -0.76
CA TYR A 67 -0.92 22.12 -1.99
C TYR A 67 -0.73 23.60 -2.26
N ASN A 68 0.48 24.01 -2.61
CA ASN A 68 0.84 25.41 -2.79
C ASN A 68 1.48 25.70 -4.17
N ASP A 69 1.72 26.98 -4.45
CA ASP A 69 2.29 27.43 -5.72
C ASP A 69 3.71 26.91 -5.95
N CYS A 70 4.49 26.73 -4.90
CA CYS A 70 5.82 26.13 -4.99
C CYS A 70 5.73 24.70 -5.55
N ALA A 71 4.89 23.86 -4.99
CA ALA A 71 4.67 22.49 -5.45
C ALA A 71 4.13 22.45 -6.88
N ARG A 72 3.24 23.39 -7.23
CA ARG A 72 2.68 23.52 -8.59
C ARG A 72 3.77 23.87 -9.62
N LYS A 73 4.63 24.83 -9.31
CA LYS A 73 5.75 25.24 -10.17
C LYS A 73 6.80 24.15 -10.31
N ALA A 74 7.04 23.38 -9.24
CA ALA A 74 7.97 22.26 -9.24
C ALA A 74 7.41 21.00 -9.92
N GLY A 75 6.12 20.98 -10.29
CA GLY A 75 5.45 19.82 -10.87
C GLY A 75 5.30 18.65 -9.88
N GLU A 76 5.28 18.92 -8.57
CA GLU A 76 5.07 17.91 -7.55
C GLU A 76 3.61 17.45 -7.53
N GLY A 77 3.39 16.20 -7.23
CA GLY A 77 2.06 15.59 -7.12
C GLY A 77 2.15 14.10 -6.89
N LEU A 78 0.98 13.44 -6.82
CA LEU A 78 0.89 12.01 -6.56
C LEU A 78 1.79 11.57 -5.38
N PHE A 79 1.73 12.32 -4.29
CA PHE A 79 2.60 12.11 -3.12
C PHE A 79 2.38 10.74 -2.46
N CYS A 80 1.20 10.16 -2.61
CA CYS A 80 0.92 8.81 -2.13
C CYS A 80 1.82 7.73 -2.75
N ALA A 81 2.28 7.94 -3.98
CA ALA A 81 3.21 7.05 -4.67
C ALA A 81 4.67 7.56 -4.62
N HIS A 82 4.89 8.85 -4.83
CA HIS A 82 6.23 9.43 -4.91
C HIS A 82 6.87 9.78 -3.57
N GLY A 83 6.07 9.96 -2.54
CA GLY A 83 6.54 10.39 -1.23
C GLY A 83 6.33 11.88 -0.99
N SER A 84 6.77 12.36 0.19
CA SER A 84 6.58 13.74 0.62
C SER A 84 7.20 14.77 -0.33
N SER A 85 6.66 15.99 -0.30
CA SER A 85 7.25 17.14 -0.97
C SER A 85 8.69 17.36 -0.48
N PHE A 86 9.60 17.61 -1.41
CA PHE A 86 11.01 17.76 -1.07
C PHE A 86 11.29 19.03 -0.25
N ILE A 87 10.74 20.16 -0.67
CA ILE A 87 10.96 21.46 0.00
C ILE A 87 9.72 22.36 0.04
N CYS A 88 8.72 22.11 -0.78
CA CYS A 88 7.64 23.06 -1.00
C CYS A 88 6.56 23.03 0.05
N ILE A 89 6.17 21.86 0.53
CA ILE A 89 5.08 21.69 1.51
C ILE A 89 5.68 21.45 2.87
N THR A 90 5.68 22.50 3.69
CA THR A 90 6.21 22.50 5.06
C THR A 90 5.13 22.60 6.13
N LYS A 91 3.92 22.97 5.75
CA LYS A 91 2.76 23.10 6.65
C LYS A 91 1.59 22.30 6.13
N GLU A 92 0.97 21.54 7.01
CA GLU A 92 -0.26 20.81 6.74
C GLU A 92 -1.48 21.72 6.99
N ASN A 93 -2.38 21.74 5.99
CA ASN A 93 -3.73 22.23 6.13
C ASN A 93 -4.69 21.03 6.07
N THR A 94 -5.94 21.22 5.69
CA THR A 94 -6.87 20.11 5.50
C THR A 94 -6.40 19.16 4.42
N CYS A 95 -6.45 17.85 4.67
CA CYS A 95 -6.15 16.80 3.70
C CYS A 95 -7.43 16.30 3.03
N ILE A 96 -7.41 16.15 1.72
CA ILE A 96 -8.50 15.58 0.92
C ILE A 96 -8.15 14.26 0.26
N CYS A 97 -7.04 13.63 0.64
CA CYS A 97 -6.58 12.37 0.05
C CYS A 97 -7.64 11.28 0.07
N MET A 98 -8.44 11.18 1.13
CA MET A 98 -9.52 10.20 1.25
C MET A 98 -10.64 10.36 0.20
N GLN A 99 -10.74 11.52 -0.43
CA GLN A 99 -11.70 11.77 -1.52
C GLN A 99 -11.12 11.46 -2.90
N CYS A 100 -9.82 11.20 -2.98
CA CYS A 100 -9.11 10.95 -4.22
C CYS A 100 -9.51 9.60 -4.84
N PRO A 101 -9.80 9.54 -6.16
CA PRO A 101 -10.03 8.27 -6.85
C PRO A 101 -8.85 7.30 -6.73
N VAL A 102 -7.62 7.79 -6.81
CA VAL A 102 -6.40 6.99 -6.65
C VAL A 102 -6.34 6.34 -5.27
N TRP A 103 -6.65 7.07 -4.21
CA TRP A 103 -6.70 6.57 -2.85
C TRP A 103 -7.67 5.39 -2.70
N LYS A 104 -8.85 5.52 -3.28
CA LYS A 104 -9.90 4.48 -3.25
C LYS A 104 -9.55 3.28 -4.13
N GLU A 105 -9.03 3.53 -5.34
CA GLU A 105 -8.69 2.49 -6.30
C GLU A 105 -7.58 1.57 -5.78
N TYR A 106 -6.56 2.13 -5.15
CA TYR A 106 -5.41 1.39 -4.65
C TYR A 106 -5.52 0.91 -3.20
N GLY A 107 -6.64 1.19 -2.54
CA GLY A 107 -6.87 0.73 -1.17
C GLY A 107 -5.94 1.35 -0.15
N GLN A 108 -5.60 2.63 -0.34
CA GLN A 108 -4.78 3.38 0.61
C GLN A 108 -5.55 3.64 1.91
N THR A 109 -4.84 3.79 3.02
CA THR A 109 -5.42 3.98 4.35
C THR A 109 -4.86 5.19 5.08
N ASN A 110 -3.73 5.71 4.63
CA ASN A 110 -3.08 6.88 5.21
C ASN A 110 -3.48 8.17 4.50
N GLU A 111 -3.01 9.27 5.01
CA GLU A 111 -3.26 10.62 4.51
C GLU A 111 -2.03 11.51 4.71
N TYR A 112 -2.08 12.76 4.28
CA TYR A 112 -0.96 13.71 4.36
C TYR A 112 0.32 13.16 3.73
N PHE A 113 0.21 12.51 2.58
CA PHE A 113 1.37 11.95 1.87
C PHE A 113 2.40 13.00 1.48
N CYS A 114 1.93 14.23 1.23
CA CYS A 114 2.79 15.36 0.88
C CYS A 114 3.77 15.78 1.98
N SER A 115 3.46 15.48 3.25
CA SER A 115 4.29 15.79 4.41
C SER A 115 4.83 14.57 5.13
N LYS A 116 4.07 13.48 5.17
CA LYS A 116 4.42 12.26 5.94
C LYS A 116 5.08 11.17 5.13
N GLY A 117 5.02 11.23 3.82
CA GLY A 117 5.57 10.23 2.91
C GLY A 117 4.51 9.37 2.22
N SER A 118 4.96 8.53 1.28
CA SER A 118 4.07 7.65 0.52
C SER A 118 3.29 6.67 1.41
N GLU A 119 2.24 6.07 0.86
CA GLU A 119 1.48 5.02 1.56
C GLU A 119 2.40 3.88 2.02
N ALA A 120 3.29 3.42 1.15
CA ALA A 120 4.24 2.37 1.49
C ALA A 120 5.20 2.77 2.63
N ALA A 121 5.70 4.00 2.62
CA ALA A 121 6.58 4.52 3.64
C ALA A 121 5.87 4.64 5.00
N GLN A 122 4.65 5.15 5.03
CA GLN A 122 3.86 5.28 6.25
C GLN A 122 3.53 3.90 6.86
N ARG A 123 3.11 2.93 6.03
CA ARG A 123 2.86 1.54 6.47
C ARG A 123 4.10 0.87 7.04
N TRP A 124 5.26 1.11 6.43
CA TRP A 124 6.51 0.57 6.94
C TRP A 124 6.84 1.11 8.34
N VAL A 125 6.69 2.41 8.56
CA VAL A 125 6.90 3.06 9.87
C VAL A 125 5.93 2.53 10.92
N GLU A 126 4.66 2.36 10.57
CA GLU A 126 3.64 1.78 11.47
C GLU A 126 4.01 0.34 11.85
N GLY A 127 4.42 -0.48 10.90
CA GLY A 127 4.85 -1.85 11.14
C GLY A 127 6.08 -1.94 12.06
N VAL A 128 7.01 -1.01 11.97
CA VAL A 128 8.19 -0.96 12.87
C VAL A 128 7.80 -0.52 14.28
N ARG A 129 6.89 0.44 14.42
CA ARG A 129 6.41 0.92 15.73
C ARG A 129 5.57 -0.10 16.48
N ALA A 130 4.92 -1.01 15.76
CA ALA A 130 4.08 -2.06 16.33
C ALA A 130 4.87 -3.26 16.90
N LYS A 131 6.18 -3.33 16.68
CA LYS A 131 7.09 -4.38 17.21
C LYS A 131 7.78 -3.91 18.47
#